data_cd80a8027cf2e6cb6315b3eb88f5055e
#
_entry.id   cd80a8027cf2e6cb6315b3eb88f5055e
#
_cell.length_a   1.000
_cell.length_b   1.000
_cell.length_c   1.000
_cell.angle_alpha   90.00
_cell.angle_beta   90.00
_cell.angle_gamma   90.00
#
_symmetry.space_group_name_H-M   'P 1'
#
loop_
_entity.id
_entity.type
_entity.pdbx_description
1 polymer ?
#
loop_
_entity_poly.entity_id
_entity_poly.type
_entity_poly.pdbx_seq_one_letter_code
_entity_poly.pdbx_strand_id
1 'polypeptide(L)'
;TAENTTYDKEKMKEQVRELNCAQEENQVAPENAYVAYGDSQFEIVPETEGSELNLREAYNALSEAVSGNEASVDFDSNPDVYVKADVTSDDPDLQASLDACNNFTKANITYTFGDETVTLDGNTVKDWLNFDEKGQLIMDDASFQQHIADYVAQLAASHDTVGTEREFQTTSGRTVSVYGSAYGWQIDQASEVAQLTQEIQSGTQTTREPVYSMTANAHG
;
A
#
# COMPACT_ATOMS: atom_id res chain seq x y z
N THR A 1 12.02 -49.58 -37.02
CA THR A 1 11.95 -50.03 -35.63
C THR A 1 12.40 -48.92 -34.75
N ALA A 2 11.46 -48.27 -34.07
CA ALA A 2 11.79 -47.29 -33.06
C ALA A 2 12.51 -48.04 -31.92
N GLU A 3 13.77 -47.82 -31.72
CA GLU A 3 14.48 -48.28 -30.52
C GLU A 3 13.92 -47.50 -29.33
N ASN A 4 13.24 -48.22 -28.43
CA ASN A 4 12.73 -47.67 -27.19
C ASN A 4 13.93 -47.49 -26.28
N THR A 5 14.42 -46.24 -26.17
CA THR A 5 15.51 -45.90 -25.25
C THR A 5 14.97 -46.01 -23.83
N THR A 6 15.48 -46.98 -23.07
CA THR A 6 15.16 -47.16 -21.66
C THR A 6 16.25 -46.52 -20.81
N TYR A 7 15.88 -45.70 -19.85
CA TYR A 7 16.79 -45.08 -18.90
C TYR A 7 16.30 -45.24 -17.46
N ASP A 8 17.22 -45.17 -16.51
CA ASP A 8 16.92 -45.19 -15.09
C ASP A 8 16.39 -43.81 -14.64
N LYS A 9 15.12 -43.74 -14.32
CA LYS A 9 14.44 -42.49 -13.94
C LYS A 9 14.97 -41.89 -12.65
N GLU A 10 15.32 -42.70 -11.67
CA GLU A 10 15.83 -42.18 -10.39
C GLU A 10 17.26 -41.64 -10.57
N LYS A 11 18.08 -42.32 -11.32
CA LYS A 11 19.41 -41.83 -11.66
C LYS A 11 19.37 -40.52 -12.46
N MET A 12 18.41 -40.37 -13.36
CA MET A 12 18.24 -39.12 -14.10
C MET A 12 17.81 -37.96 -13.17
N LYS A 13 16.93 -38.19 -12.22
CA LYS A 13 16.55 -37.18 -11.22
C LYS A 13 17.73 -36.74 -10.35
N GLU A 14 18.60 -37.67 -9.98
CA GLU A 14 19.83 -37.33 -9.25
C GLU A 14 20.73 -36.46 -10.11
N GLN A 15 20.95 -36.81 -11.38
CA GLN A 15 21.78 -36.05 -12.29
C GLN A 15 21.22 -34.62 -12.59
N VAL A 16 19.91 -34.47 -12.66
CA VAL A 16 19.30 -33.13 -12.79
C VAL A 16 19.68 -32.23 -11.61
N ARG A 17 19.69 -32.77 -10.40
CA ARG A 17 20.11 -32.04 -9.19
C ARG A 17 21.58 -31.71 -9.14
N GLU A 18 22.41 -32.48 -9.85
CA GLU A 18 23.85 -32.28 -9.94
C GLU A 18 24.27 -31.31 -11.06
N LEU A 19 23.34 -30.88 -11.91
CA LEU A 19 23.64 -29.86 -12.92
C LEU A 19 24.16 -28.59 -12.28
N ASN A 20 25.10 -27.95 -12.91
CA ASN A 20 25.69 -26.70 -12.41
C ASN A 20 24.62 -25.60 -12.26
N CYS A 21 23.65 -25.52 -13.17
CA CYS A 21 22.53 -24.60 -13.10
C CYS A 21 21.49 -24.97 -12.03
N ALA A 22 21.53 -26.18 -11.46
CA ALA A 22 20.66 -26.61 -10.37
C ALA A 22 21.28 -26.40 -8.99
N GLN A 23 22.54 -25.93 -8.91
CA GLN A 23 23.19 -25.62 -7.64
C GLN A 23 22.66 -24.28 -7.10
N GLU A 24 22.33 -24.23 -5.81
CA GLU A 24 21.73 -23.06 -5.15
C GLU A 24 22.57 -21.78 -5.34
N GLU A 25 23.92 -21.91 -5.31
CA GLU A 25 24.82 -20.78 -5.51
C GLU A 25 24.82 -20.20 -6.93
N ASN A 26 24.27 -20.93 -7.90
CA ASN A 26 24.17 -20.51 -9.30
C ASN A 26 22.75 -20.11 -9.72
N GLN A 27 21.82 -20.12 -8.78
CA GLN A 27 20.43 -19.78 -9.02
C GLN A 27 20.07 -18.41 -8.43
N VAL A 28 19.19 -17.73 -9.10
CA VAL A 28 18.55 -16.49 -8.63
C VAL A 28 17.06 -16.76 -8.57
N ALA A 29 16.47 -16.61 -7.39
CA ALA A 29 15.02 -16.71 -7.25
C ALA A 29 14.31 -15.57 -8.01
N PRO A 30 13.12 -15.80 -8.58
CA PRO A 30 12.32 -14.73 -9.14
C PRO A 30 11.86 -13.79 -8.03
N GLU A 31 11.66 -12.52 -8.37
CA GLU A 31 11.06 -11.54 -7.47
C GLU A 31 9.65 -11.19 -7.95
N ASN A 32 8.70 -11.06 -7.03
CA ASN A 32 7.34 -10.68 -7.34
C ASN A 32 7.22 -9.22 -7.77
N ALA A 33 6.25 -8.93 -8.63
CA ALA A 33 5.80 -7.57 -8.86
C ALA A 33 5.17 -7.00 -7.57
N TYR A 34 5.28 -5.69 -7.37
CA TYR A 34 4.71 -5.01 -6.19
C TYR A 34 4.39 -3.55 -6.51
N VAL A 35 3.52 -2.95 -5.69
CA VAL A 35 3.19 -1.53 -5.79
C VAL A 35 4.19 -0.71 -4.97
N ALA A 36 4.75 0.34 -5.58
CA ALA A 36 5.65 1.28 -4.93
C ALA A 36 5.32 2.71 -5.34
N TYR A 37 5.70 3.67 -4.48
CA TYR A 37 5.58 5.09 -4.83
C TYR A 37 6.79 5.51 -5.67
N GLY A 38 6.52 5.94 -6.90
CA GLY A 38 7.51 6.48 -7.82
C GLY A 38 7.77 7.98 -7.59
N ASP A 39 8.05 8.71 -8.64
CA ASP A 39 8.37 10.14 -8.54
C ASP A 39 7.18 11.01 -8.09
N SER A 40 5.95 10.65 -8.46
CA SER A 40 4.75 11.47 -8.20
C SER A 40 3.47 10.69 -7.95
N GLN A 41 3.49 9.39 -8.13
CA GLN A 41 2.35 8.50 -7.97
C GLN A 41 2.81 7.08 -7.64
N PHE A 42 1.89 6.23 -7.23
CA PHE A 42 2.16 4.80 -7.13
C PHE A 42 2.23 4.18 -8.54
N GLU A 43 3.10 3.20 -8.68
CA GLU A 43 3.31 2.42 -9.90
C GLU A 43 3.64 0.97 -9.54
N ILE A 44 3.45 0.06 -10.50
CA ILE A 44 3.87 -1.32 -10.34
C ILE A 44 5.36 -1.41 -10.71
N VAL A 45 6.15 -1.92 -9.77
CA VAL A 45 7.48 -2.43 -10.06
C VAL A 45 7.29 -3.86 -10.59
N PRO A 46 7.70 -4.12 -11.85
CA PRO A 46 7.47 -5.45 -12.45
C PRO A 46 8.25 -6.54 -11.74
N GLU A 47 7.76 -7.75 -11.86
CA GLU A 47 8.45 -8.96 -11.47
C GLU A 47 9.79 -9.10 -12.21
N THR A 48 10.76 -9.76 -11.59
CA THR A 48 11.98 -10.16 -12.24
C THR A 48 12.02 -11.68 -12.42
N GLU A 49 12.40 -12.11 -13.61
CA GLU A 49 12.63 -13.53 -13.87
C GLU A 49 13.92 -13.98 -13.18
N GLY A 50 13.84 -15.14 -12.54
CA GLY A 50 14.98 -15.78 -11.92
C GLY A 50 15.63 -16.82 -12.86
N SER A 51 16.64 -17.50 -12.34
CA SER A 51 17.26 -18.68 -12.94
C SER A 51 17.08 -19.94 -12.10
N GLU A 52 16.22 -19.87 -11.07
CA GLU A 52 15.88 -21.02 -10.23
C GLU A 52 15.14 -22.08 -11.04
N LEU A 53 15.67 -23.32 -11.04
CA LEU A 53 15.07 -24.41 -11.81
C LEU A 53 13.89 -25.04 -11.06
N ASN A 54 12.79 -25.21 -11.77
CA ASN A 54 11.76 -26.17 -11.42
C ASN A 54 12.28 -27.58 -11.76
N LEU A 55 12.85 -28.26 -10.76
CA LEU A 55 13.49 -29.58 -10.97
C LEU A 55 12.57 -30.61 -11.62
N ARG A 56 11.26 -30.52 -11.39
CA ARG A 56 10.29 -31.42 -12.01
C ARG A 56 10.18 -31.16 -13.52
N GLU A 57 10.07 -29.91 -13.91
CA GLU A 57 9.94 -29.53 -15.32
C GLU A 57 11.29 -29.69 -16.07
N ALA A 58 12.41 -29.42 -15.40
CA ALA A 58 13.73 -29.73 -15.94
C ALA A 58 13.89 -31.25 -16.20
N TYR A 59 13.44 -32.08 -15.24
CA TYR A 59 13.42 -33.54 -15.43
C TYR A 59 12.51 -33.94 -16.60
N ASN A 60 11.31 -33.37 -16.72
CA ASN A 60 10.37 -33.66 -17.79
C ASN A 60 10.99 -33.32 -19.16
N ALA A 61 11.57 -32.14 -19.29
CA ALA A 61 12.24 -31.72 -20.53
C ALA A 61 13.37 -32.65 -20.94
N LEU A 62 14.21 -33.05 -19.98
CA LEU A 62 15.28 -34.04 -20.24
C LEU A 62 14.73 -35.42 -20.59
N SER A 63 13.65 -35.87 -19.93
CA SER A 63 12.99 -37.14 -20.20
C SER A 63 12.41 -37.20 -21.62
N GLU A 64 11.81 -36.11 -22.08
CA GLU A 64 11.29 -35.98 -23.45
C GLU A 64 12.42 -36.00 -24.47
N ALA A 65 13.50 -35.27 -24.26
CA ALA A 65 14.66 -35.25 -25.15
C ALA A 65 15.32 -36.63 -25.28
N VAL A 66 15.51 -37.34 -24.17
CA VAL A 66 16.02 -38.70 -24.20
C VAL A 66 15.11 -39.64 -24.96
N SER A 67 13.80 -39.52 -24.78
CA SER A 67 12.78 -40.33 -25.49
C SER A 67 12.75 -39.99 -26.99
N GLY A 68 12.99 -38.72 -27.34
CA GLY A 68 13.11 -38.22 -28.71
C GLY A 68 14.49 -38.49 -29.36
N ASN A 69 15.44 -39.05 -28.60
CA ASN A 69 16.82 -39.27 -29.05
C ASN A 69 17.52 -37.97 -29.46
N GLU A 70 17.21 -36.84 -28.72
CA GLU A 70 17.86 -35.55 -28.90
C GLU A 70 19.23 -35.52 -28.22
N ALA A 71 20.20 -34.84 -28.83
CA ALA A 71 21.55 -34.78 -28.33
C ALA A 71 21.75 -33.76 -27.20
N SER A 72 20.86 -32.79 -27.06
CA SER A 72 20.91 -31.72 -26.07
C SER A 72 19.55 -31.14 -25.79
N VAL A 73 19.39 -30.54 -24.61
CA VAL A 73 18.20 -29.75 -24.22
C VAL A 73 18.66 -28.35 -23.90
N ASP A 74 17.96 -27.40 -24.47
CA ASP A 74 18.11 -25.99 -24.16
C ASP A 74 16.96 -25.57 -23.23
N PHE A 75 17.25 -25.31 -21.95
CA PHE A 75 16.24 -24.89 -20.97
C PHE A 75 15.68 -23.50 -21.25
N ASP A 76 16.48 -22.62 -21.86
CA ASP A 76 16.02 -21.25 -22.19
C ASP A 76 14.94 -21.24 -23.27
N SER A 77 14.84 -22.32 -24.05
CA SER A 77 13.73 -22.50 -25.00
C SER A 77 12.43 -22.98 -24.37
N ASN A 78 12.44 -23.39 -23.09
CA ASN A 78 11.28 -23.85 -22.33
C ASN A 78 11.11 -23.06 -21.03
N PRO A 79 10.33 -21.96 -21.05
CA PRO A 79 10.20 -21.07 -19.90
C PRO A 79 9.57 -21.73 -18.66
N ASP A 80 8.92 -22.90 -18.80
CA ASP A 80 8.31 -23.61 -17.67
C ASP A 80 9.34 -24.38 -16.84
N VAL A 81 10.57 -24.51 -17.34
CA VAL A 81 11.70 -25.10 -16.60
C VAL A 81 12.20 -24.21 -15.47
N TYR A 82 11.88 -22.92 -15.49
CA TYR A 82 12.24 -21.99 -14.43
C TYR A 82 11.08 -21.72 -13.50
N VAL A 83 11.39 -21.47 -12.22
CA VAL A 83 10.42 -20.99 -11.23
C VAL A 83 10.03 -19.58 -11.64
N LYS A 84 8.74 -19.30 -11.65
CA LYS A 84 8.17 -17.98 -11.97
C LYS A 84 7.78 -17.25 -10.72
N ALA A 85 7.74 -15.93 -10.82
CA ALA A 85 7.17 -15.10 -9.77
C ALA A 85 5.70 -15.49 -9.49
N ASP A 86 5.31 -15.47 -8.22
CA ASP A 86 3.95 -15.77 -7.80
C ASP A 86 2.98 -14.62 -8.09
N VAL A 87 3.49 -13.38 -8.14
CA VAL A 87 2.75 -12.17 -8.45
C VAL A 87 3.40 -11.49 -9.64
N THR A 88 2.64 -11.28 -10.69
CA THR A 88 3.09 -10.65 -11.93
C THR A 88 2.47 -9.25 -12.09
N SER A 89 3.04 -8.43 -12.94
CA SER A 89 2.56 -7.05 -13.18
C SER A 89 1.15 -6.97 -13.76
N ASP A 90 0.62 -8.05 -14.32
CA ASP A 90 -0.75 -8.16 -14.82
C ASP A 90 -1.73 -8.78 -13.80
N ASP A 91 -1.28 -9.07 -12.57
CA ASP A 91 -2.12 -9.59 -11.49
C ASP A 91 -3.26 -8.58 -11.18
N PRO A 92 -4.54 -9.01 -11.27
CA PRO A 92 -5.66 -8.11 -11.09
C PRO A 92 -5.77 -7.54 -9.67
N ASP A 93 -5.32 -8.26 -8.63
CA ASP A 93 -5.33 -7.77 -7.25
C ASP A 93 -4.24 -6.70 -7.06
N LEU A 94 -3.10 -6.85 -7.73
CA LEU A 94 -2.05 -5.84 -7.74
C LEU A 94 -2.49 -4.57 -8.48
N GLN A 95 -3.18 -4.72 -9.62
CA GLN A 95 -3.77 -3.59 -10.36
C GLN A 95 -4.82 -2.86 -9.51
N ALA A 96 -5.70 -3.59 -8.81
CA ALA A 96 -6.68 -3.00 -7.90
C ALA A 96 -6.01 -2.24 -6.74
N SER A 97 -4.90 -2.76 -6.21
CA SER A 97 -4.10 -2.09 -5.19
C SER A 97 -3.48 -0.80 -5.71
N LEU A 98 -2.93 -0.81 -6.92
CA LEU A 98 -2.39 0.39 -7.58
C LEU A 98 -3.47 1.47 -7.74
N ASP A 99 -4.65 1.09 -8.23
CA ASP A 99 -5.76 2.00 -8.43
C ASP A 99 -6.23 2.61 -7.10
N ALA A 100 -6.32 1.80 -6.04
CA ALA A 100 -6.69 2.27 -4.71
C ALA A 100 -5.65 3.24 -4.13
N CYS A 101 -4.35 2.92 -4.21
CA CYS A 101 -3.27 3.78 -3.75
C CYS A 101 -3.30 5.14 -4.45
N ASN A 102 -3.41 5.14 -5.77
CA ASN A 102 -3.48 6.36 -6.56
C ASN A 102 -4.79 7.13 -6.34
N ASN A 103 -5.88 6.44 -6.01
CA ASN A 103 -7.12 7.12 -5.64
C ASN A 103 -7.00 7.79 -4.26
N PHE A 104 -6.46 7.11 -3.26
CA PHE A 104 -6.28 7.65 -1.90
C PHE A 104 -5.37 8.88 -1.89
N THR A 105 -4.28 8.84 -2.66
CA THR A 105 -3.35 9.97 -2.78
C THR A 105 -3.84 11.13 -3.64
N LYS A 106 -4.98 11.00 -4.32
CA LYS A 106 -5.69 12.13 -4.93
C LYS A 106 -6.43 13.00 -3.91
N ALA A 107 -6.67 12.48 -2.69
CA ALA A 107 -7.36 13.23 -1.65
C ALA A 107 -6.61 14.53 -1.34
N ASN A 108 -7.37 15.62 -1.28
CA ASN A 108 -6.88 16.95 -0.91
C ASN A 108 -7.99 17.66 -0.13
N ILE A 109 -7.89 17.59 1.19
CA ILE A 109 -8.88 18.14 2.10
C ILE A 109 -8.29 19.38 2.77
N THR A 110 -8.80 20.55 2.42
CA THR A 110 -8.43 21.82 3.04
C THR A 110 -9.46 22.16 4.12
N TYR A 111 -9.03 22.08 5.37
CA TYR A 111 -9.81 22.52 6.52
C TYR A 111 -9.73 24.02 6.67
N THR A 112 -10.87 24.64 6.99
CA THR A 112 -10.97 26.07 7.28
C THR A 112 -11.31 26.31 8.75
N PHE A 113 -10.56 27.17 9.40
CA PHE A 113 -10.71 27.60 10.79
C PHE A 113 -10.73 29.14 10.84
N GLY A 114 -11.83 29.73 10.41
CA GLY A 114 -11.91 31.18 10.17
C GLY A 114 -10.98 31.59 9.02
N ASP A 115 -9.96 32.42 9.34
CA ASP A 115 -8.98 32.88 8.34
C ASP A 115 -7.77 31.91 8.16
N GLU A 116 -7.69 30.88 8.99
CA GLU A 116 -6.63 29.88 8.94
C GLU A 116 -7.08 28.64 8.13
N THR A 117 -6.13 28.02 7.43
CA THR A 117 -6.38 26.79 6.68
C THR A 117 -5.30 25.76 6.96
N VAL A 118 -5.71 24.47 7.00
CA VAL A 118 -4.82 23.32 7.12
C VAL A 118 -5.19 22.33 6.02
N THR A 119 -4.21 21.85 5.26
CA THR A 119 -4.46 20.93 4.16
C THR A 119 -3.86 19.56 4.45
N LEU A 120 -4.69 18.52 4.31
CA LEU A 120 -4.25 17.14 4.18
C LEU A 120 -4.19 16.80 2.69
N ASP A 121 -3.03 16.39 2.22
CA ASP A 121 -2.82 16.04 0.81
C ASP A 121 -2.27 14.61 0.63
N GLY A 122 -2.14 14.18 -0.61
CA GLY A 122 -1.64 12.87 -0.98
C GLY A 122 -0.21 12.60 -0.53
N ASN A 123 0.61 13.63 -0.30
CA ASN A 123 1.97 13.45 0.21
C ASN A 123 1.97 12.95 1.65
N THR A 124 0.98 13.33 2.43
CA THR A 124 0.79 12.82 3.79
C THR A 124 0.15 11.43 3.75
N VAL A 125 -0.89 11.25 2.93
CA VAL A 125 -1.65 10.00 2.86
C VAL A 125 -0.80 8.83 2.37
N LYS A 126 0.12 9.04 1.40
CA LYS A 126 0.98 7.97 0.88
C LYS A 126 1.82 7.27 1.95
N ASP A 127 2.24 8.02 2.97
CA ASP A 127 3.09 7.50 4.06
C ASP A 127 2.29 6.70 5.11
N TRP A 128 0.97 6.69 5.00
CA TRP A 128 0.06 5.93 5.86
C TRP A 128 -0.33 4.57 5.29
N LEU A 129 -0.02 4.33 3.99
CA LEU A 129 -0.40 3.11 3.30
C LEU A 129 0.59 1.98 3.60
N ASN A 130 0.06 0.80 3.89
CA ASN A 130 0.86 -0.40 4.15
C ASN A 130 0.51 -1.50 3.15
N PHE A 131 1.50 -2.34 2.88
CA PHE A 131 1.43 -3.41 1.89
C PHE A 131 1.72 -4.75 2.55
N ASP A 132 1.09 -5.78 2.04
CA ASP A 132 1.33 -7.16 2.47
C ASP A 132 2.60 -7.76 1.82
N GLU A 133 2.87 -9.03 2.12
CA GLU A 133 4.01 -9.77 1.58
C GLU A 133 3.95 -9.97 0.05
N LYS A 134 2.78 -9.76 -0.54
CA LYS A 134 2.57 -9.81 -2.00
C LYS A 134 2.63 -8.43 -2.66
N GLY A 135 2.99 -7.40 -1.91
CA GLY A 135 3.03 -6.02 -2.41
C GLY A 135 1.67 -5.40 -2.69
N GLN A 136 0.60 -5.97 -2.11
CA GLN A 136 -0.78 -5.50 -2.27
C GLN A 136 -1.16 -4.60 -1.09
N LEU A 137 -1.96 -3.55 -1.34
CA LEU A 137 -2.45 -2.64 -0.32
C LEU A 137 -3.33 -3.37 0.71
N ILE A 138 -3.02 -3.18 1.99
CA ILE A 138 -3.86 -3.65 3.10
C ILE A 138 -5.00 -2.66 3.33
N MET A 139 -6.20 -2.97 2.79
CA MET A 139 -7.36 -2.06 2.81
C MET A 139 -7.92 -1.79 4.21
N ASP A 140 -7.92 -2.80 5.10
CA ASP A 140 -8.45 -2.72 6.46
C ASP A 140 -7.32 -2.57 7.50
N ASP A 141 -6.29 -1.80 7.16
CA ASP A 141 -5.14 -1.61 8.04
C ASP A 141 -5.49 -0.76 9.27
N ALA A 142 -5.32 -1.34 10.45
CA ALA A 142 -5.53 -0.65 11.71
C ALA A 142 -4.58 0.54 11.90
N SER A 143 -3.38 0.48 11.34
CA SER A 143 -2.41 1.58 11.41
C SER A 143 -2.84 2.75 10.53
N PHE A 144 -3.42 2.50 9.36
CA PHE A 144 -4.01 3.54 8.53
C PHE A 144 -5.14 4.29 9.26
N GLN A 145 -6.05 3.55 9.92
CA GLN A 145 -7.11 4.14 10.74
C GLN A 145 -6.52 4.93 11.92
N GLN A 146 -5.45 4.46 12.53
CA GLN A 146 -4.79 5.18 13.61
C GLN A 146 -4.14 6.48 13.13
N HIS A 147 -3.50 6.50 11.97
CA HIS A 147 -2.95 7.72 11.38
C HIS A 147 -4.02 8.78 11.13
N ILE A 148 -5.20 8.38 10.63
CA ILE A 148 -6.33 9.29 10.47
C ILE A 148 -6.79 9.83 11.82
N ALA A 149 -6.94 8.97 12.83
CA ALA A 149 -7.35 9.38 14.16
C ALA A 149 -6.34 10.34 14.82
N ASP A 150 -5.06 10.06 14.69
CA ASP A 150 -3.98 10.91 15.22
C ASP A 150 -3.95 12.28 14.51
N TYR A 151 -4.16 12.31 13.20
CA TYR A 151 -4.26 13.56 12.44
C TYR A 151 -5.45 14.41 12.91
N VAL A 152 -6.63 13.81 13.07
CA VAL A 152 -7.82 14.50 13.58
C VAL A 152 -7.63 14.99 15.02
N ALA A 153 -6.96 14.18 15.86
CA ALA A 153 -6.63 14.59 17.23
C ALA A 153 -5.67 15.80 17.25
N GLN A 154 -4.72 15.87 16.34
CA GLN A 154 -3.83 17.04 16.20
C GLN A 154 -4.59 18.28 15.73
N LEU A 155 -5.53 18.14 14.78
CA LEU A 155 -6.40 19.25 14.39
C LEU A 155 -7.21 19.77 15.59
N ALA A 156 -7.82 18.88 16.36
CA ALA A 156 -8.56 19.24 17.56
C ALA A 156 -7.69 19.92 18.61
N ALA A 157 -6.52 19.39 18.90
CA ALA A 157 -5.59 19.96 19.86
C ALA A 157 -5.12 21.37 19.49
N SER A 158 -5.06 21.68 18.19
CA SER A 158 -4.56 22.96 17.68
C SER A 158 -5.68 24.00 17.51
N HIS A 159 -6.93 23.57 17.25
CA HIS A 159 -8.00 24.47 16.81
C HIS A 159 -9.26 24.45 17.71
N ASP A 160 -9.39 23.49 18.63
CA ASP A 160 -10.49 23.51 19.60
C ASP A 160 -10.32 24.71 20.55
N THR A 161 -11.42 25.44 20.74
CA THR A 161 -11.44 26.63 21.61
C THR A 161 -12.35 26.48 22.81
N VAL A 162 -13.07 25.35 22.94
CA VAL A 162 -13.88 25.05 24.12
C VAL A 162 -12.97 24.91 25.34
N GLY A 163 -13.33 25.60 26.43
CA GLY A 163 -12.56 25.56 27.68
C GLY A 163 -11.30 26.43 27.71
N THR A 164 -11.01 27.20 26.64
CA THR A 164 -9.91 28.16 26.68
C THR A 164 -10.29 29.41 27.46
N GLU A 165 -9.33 29.93 28.24
CA GLU A 165 -9.47 31.20 28.94
C GLU A 165 -9.47 32.34 27.92
N ARG A 166 -10.47 33.23 28.00
CA ARG A 166 -10.55 34.43 27.16
C ARG A 166 -10.57 35.67 28.04
N GLU A 167 -9.72 36.64 27.73
CA GLU A 167 -9.74 37.93 28.35
C GLU A 167 -10.71 38.88 27.62
N PHE A 168 -11.64 39.45 28.37
CA PHE A 168 -12.57 40.48 27.88
C PHE A 168 -12.27 41.80 28.57
N GLN A 169 -12.14 42.86 27.80
CA GLN A 169 -12.18 44.22 28.34
C GLN A 169 -13.64 44.65 28.57
N THR A 170 -13.96 44.87 29.83
CA THR A 170 -15.28 45.44 30.19
C THR A 170 -15.35 46.90 29.79
N THR A 171 -16.55 47.43 29.64
CA THR A 171 -16.82 48.85 29.36
C THR A 171 -16.23 49.79 30.41
N SER A 172 -15.87 49.29 31.61
CA SER A 172 -15.16 50.01 32.67
C SER A 172 -13.64 49.96 32.57
N GLY A 173 -13.08 49.37 31.49
CA GLY A 173 -11.62 49.28 31.27
C GLY A 173 -10.94 48.14 32.06
N ARG A 174 -11.71 47.28 32.74
CA ARG A 174 -11.13 46.12 33.44
C ARG A 174 -11.03 44.92 32.49
N THR A 175 -9.90 44.25 32.53
CA THR A 175 -9.76 42.92 31.89
C THR A 175 -10.35 41.86 32.83
N VAL A 176 -11.27 41.07 32.33
CA VAL A 176 -11.88 39.94 33.06
C VAL A 176 -11.61 38.71 32.28
N SER A 177 -10.98 37.71 32.91
CA SER A 177 -10.81 36.37 32.33
C SER A 177 -12.09 35.57 32.52
N VAL A 178 -12.65 35.07 31.40
CA VAL A 178 -13.84 34.21 31.44
C VAL A 178 -13.44 32.81 31.02
N TYR A 179 -13.62 31.86 31.91
CA TYR A 179 -13.56 30.44 31.62
C TYR A 179 -14.92 29.98 31.11
N GLY A 180 -15.00 29.63 29.82
CA GLY A 180 -16.23 29.12 29.22
C GLY A 180 -16.10 27.66 28.86
N SER A 181 -16.48 26.74 29.75
CA SER A 181 -16.57 25.30 29.42
C SER A 181 -17.70 24.96 28.42
N ALA A 182 -18.54 25.92 28.11
CA ALA A 182 -19.70 25.76 27.23
C ALA A 182 -19.68 26.70 26.01
N TYR A 183 -18.56 27.38 25.75
CA TYR A 183 -18.45 28.36 24.66
C TYR A 183 -17.17 28.10 23.86
N GLY A 184 -17.35 27.86 22.57
CA GLY A 184 -16.20 27.64 21.68
C GLY A 184 -16.53 26.65 20.57
N TRP A 185 -15.51 26.33 19.82
CA TRP A 185 -15.54 25.32 18.75
C TRP A 185 -14.89 24.05 19.28
N GLN A 186 -15.51 22.90 19.02
CA GLN A 186 -14.97 21.59 19.37
C GLN A 186 -15.24 20.62 18.23
N ILE A 187 -14.18 20.00 17.73
CA ILE A 187 -14.27 18.98 16.69
C ILE A 187 -14.89 17.70 17.27
N ASP A 188 -15.88 17.16 16.59
CA ASP A 188 -16.34 15.79 16.81
C ASP A 188 -15.36 14.83 16.15
N GLN A 189 -14.35 14.43 16.91
CA GLN A 189 -13.26 13.62 16.39
C GLN A 189 -13.73 12.28 15.78
N ALA A 190 -14.74 11.65 16.38
CA ALA A 190 -15.24 10.37 15.89
C ALA A 190 -15.95 10.52 14.52
N SER A 191 -16.80 11.52 14.40
CA SER A 191 -17.50 11.83 13.14
C SER A 191 -16.52 12.33 12.07
N GLU A 192 -15.53 13.14 12.47
CA GLU A 192 -14.51 13.65 11.56
C GLU A 192 -13.62 12.51 11.00
N VAL A 193 -13.18 11.59 11.86
CA VAL A 193 -12.40 10.39 11.43
C VAL A 193 -13.20 9.58 10.42
N ALA A 194 -14.50 9.36 10.66
CA ALA A 194 -15.35 8.60 9.74
C ALA A 194 -15.49 9.29 8.38
N GLN A 195 -15.72 10.62 8.40
CA GLN A 195 -15.84 11.41 7.17
C GLN A 195 -14.53 11.48 6.42
N LEU A 196 -13.43 11.78 7.09
CA LEU A 196 -12.09 11.88 6.50
C LEU A 196 -11.65 10.56 5.88
N THR A 197 -11.95 9.42 6.53
CA THR A 197 -11.68 8.09 5.98
C THR A 197 -12.38 7.91 4.63
N GLN A 198 -13.67 8.25 4.54
CA GLN A 198 -14.42 8.15 3.28
C GLN A 198 -13.87 9.08 2.20
N GLU A 199 -13.51 10.31 2.57
CA GLU A 199 -12.96 11.30 1.65
C GLU A 199 -11.59 10.86 1.09
N ILE A 200 -10.71 10.29 1.92
CA ILE A 200 -9.43 9.74 1.46
C ILE A 200 -9.68 8.54 0.53
N GLN A 201 -10.52 7.59 0.93
CA GLN A 201 -10.82 6.40 0.13
C GLN A 201 -11.46 6.72 -1.22
N SER A 202 -12.21 7.81 -1.31
CA SER A 202 -12.82 8.26 -2.57
C SER A 202 -11.96 9.24 -3.37
N GLY A 203 -10.78 9.62 -2.88
CA GLY A 203 -9.91 10.60 -3.54
C GLY A 203 -10.53 12.00 -3.62
N THR A 204 -11.33 12.37 -2.61
CA THR A 204 -12.06 13.64 -2.59
C THR A 204 -11.10 14.83 -2.53
N GLN A 205 -11.44 15.87 -3.30
CA GLN A 205 -10.78 17.18 -3.22
C GLN A 205 -11.82 18.22 -2.79
N THR A 206 -11.64 18.77 -1.60
CA THR A 206 -12.63 19.70 -1.01
C THR A 206 -12.00 20.70 -0.05
N THR A 207 -12.69 21.81 0.14
CA THR A 207 -12.42 22.77 1.20
C THR A 207 -13.64 22.83 2.08
N ARG A 208 -13.48 22.59 3.38
CA ARG A 208 -14.58 22.54 4.34
C ARG A 208 -14.14 22.84 5.75
N GLU A 209 -15.09 23.13 6.61
CA GLU A 209 -14.88 23.08 8.05
C GLU A 209 -14.83 21.62 8.54
N PRO A 210 -14.16 21.31 9.67
CA PRO A 210 -14.29 20.00 10.30
C PRO A 210 -15.72 19.77 10.83
N VAL A 211 -16.03 18.51 11.11
CA VAL A 211 -17.28 18.18 11.81
C VAL A 211 -17.16 18.64 13.26
N TYR A 212 -18.06 19.52 13.69
CA TYR A 212 -18.06 20.03 15.05
C TYR A 212 -19.12 19.37 15.92
N SER A 213 -18.75 19.01 17.14
CA SER A 213 -19.69 18.64 18.22
C SER A 213 -20.26 19.88 18.91
N MET A 214 -19.52 20.99 18.89
CA MET A 214 -19.92 22.26 19.46
C MET A 214 -19.44 23.42 18.59
N THR A 215 -20.32 24.38 18.33
CA THR A 215 -20.01 25.62 17.61
C THR A 215 -20.31 26.81 18.48
N ALA A 216 -19.43 27.81 18.51
CA ALA A 216 -19.71 29.08 19.16
C ALA A 216 -20.76 29.81 18.35
N ASN A 217 -21.94 30.01 18.92
CA ASN A 217 -22.92 30.93 18.35
C ASN A 217 -22.35 32.36 18.47
N ALA A 218 -21.99 32.96 17.35
CA ALA A 218 -21.59 34.36 17.26
C ALA A 218 -22.82 35.24 17.41
N HIS A 219 -23.39 35.28 18.61
CA HIS A 219 -24.41 36.24 19.01
C HIS A 219 -23.98 36.86 20.34
N GLY A 220 -23.25 37.91 20.23
CA GLY A 220 -23.02 38.89 21.26
C GLY A 220 -23.09 40.26 20.65
#